data_c023549e5c556f2833ea821c088f5f42
#
_entry.id   c023549e5c556f2833ea821c088f5f42
#
_cell.length_a   1.000
_cell.length_b   1.000
_cell.length_c   1.000
_cell.angle_alpha   90.00
_cell.angle_beta   90.00
_cell.angle_gamma   90.00
#
_symmetry.space_group_name_H-M   'P 1'
#
loop_
_entity.id
_entity.type
_entity.pdbx_description
1 polymer ?
#
loop_
_entity_poly.entity_id
_entity_poly.type
_entity_poly.pdbx_seq_one_letter_code
_entity_poly.pdbx_strand_id
1 'polypeptide(L)'
;MRSLRFLPLVGAAALAFAACSGGTTPAADSTASSDNATVPSREVVLNVYAAASLTETFEELESSFEAAYPDVDVRFNFAGSQDLVTQLGEGADVDVLATANESTMKKAADASQVDDQTLFASNSLTLITTPGNPAGITGLDSSLDGVKLVFCAPEVPCGKLTKTLTEKLGVTLHPVSEEQAVTDVRGKVSSGQADAGIVYKSDALAEGDAVDTVDIQGADEAVNEYPIALVSASTKKDYGQKWIDLVLSEEGQALLDEAGFTPAVK
;
A
#
# COMPACT_ATOMS: atom_id res chain seq x y z
N MET A 1 -29.09 -5.46 48.44
CA MET A 1 -30.40 -6.09 48.50
C MET A 1 -30.90 -6.42 47.08
N ARG A 2 -31.16 -7.57 46.84
CA ARG A 2 -31.89 -8.49 45.99
C ARG A 2 -31.09 -9.11 44.84
N SER A 3 -30.61 -10.30 45.18
CA SER A 3 -30.28 -11.40 44.32
C SER A 3 -31.54 -11.95 43.63
N LEU A 4 -31.40 -12.32 42.34
CA LEU A 4 -32.27 -13.35 41.75
C LEU A 4 -31.43 -14.32 40.91
N ARG A 5 -31.35 -15.54 41.44
CA ARG A 5 -30.86 -16.75 40.76
C ARG A 5 -32.05 -17.31 39.96
N PHE A 6 -31.86 -17.87 38.79
CA PHE A 6 -32.62 -19.01 38.29
C PHE A 6 -31.74 -19.97 37.46
N LEU A 7 -31.97 -21.22 37.74
CA LEU A 7 -31.33 -22.47 37.40
C LEU A 7 -31.85 -23.05 36.05
N PRO A 8 -31.22 -24.14 35.57
CA PRO A 8 -31.24 -24.59 34.18
C PRO A 8 -32.36 -25.59 33.87
N LEU A 9 -32.64 -25.78 32.59
CA LEU A 9 -33.50 -26.90 32.12
C LEU A 9 -32.70 -27.80 31.17
N VAL A 10 -32.49 -29.01 31.66
CA VAL A 10 -32.00 -30.21 30.97
C VAL A 10 -33.18 -30.80 30.21
N GLY A 11 -32.99 -31.16 28.95
CA GLY A 11 -33.99 -31.92 28.18
C GLY A 11 -33.25 -32.94 27.29
N ALA A 12 -33.19 -34.17 27.77
CA ALA A 12 -32.77 -35.35 27.01
C ALA A 12 -34.01 -36.06 26.41
N ALA A 13 -33.93 -36.51 25.17
CA ALA A 13 -34.74 -37.57 24.57
C ALA A 13 -34.01 -38.10 23.33
N ALA A 14 -33.45 -39.22 23.38
CA ALA A 14 -33.72 -40.62 23.15
C ALA A 14 -34.13 -41.02 21.73
N LEU A 15 -33.21 -41.72 21.10
CA LEU A 15 -33.21 -42.85 20.17
C LEU A 15 -34.54 -43.35 19.56
N ALA A 16 -34.52 -43.54 18.23
CA ALA A 16 -35.21 -44.66 17.59
C ALA A 16 -34.44 -45.14 16.35
N PHE A 17 -33.93 -46.40 16.43
CA PHE A 17 -33.49 -47.22 15.32
C PHE A 17 -34.70 -47.71 14.52
N ALA A 18 -34.62 -47.64 13.18
CA ALA A 18 -35.38 -48.51 12.30
C ALA A 18 -34.52 -48.94 11.13
N ALA A 19 -34.13 -50.21 11.16
CA ALA A 19 -33.59 -50.94 10.04
C ALA A 19 -34.74 -51.46 9.17
N CYS A 20 -34.69 -51.29 7.85
CA CYS A 20 -35.36 -52.15 6.89
C CYS A 20 -34.57 -52.24 5.59
N SER A 21 -34.40 -53.49 5.25
CA SER A 21 -33.73 -54.17 4.16
C SER A 21 -34.13 -53.78 2.71
N GLY A 22 -33.18 -53.86 1.82
CA GLY A 22 -33.29 -54.62 0.56
C GLY A 22 -33.87 -53.87 -0.66
N GLY A 23 -33.03 -53.61 -1.63
CA GLY A 23 -33.44 -53.23 -2.98
C GLY A 23 -32.21 -52.97 -3.86
N THR A 24 -31.74 -54.03 -4.52
CA THR A 24 -30.74 -53.98 -5.60
C THR A 24 -31.36 -53.37 -6.85
N THR A 25 -30.80 -52.29 -7.35
CA THR A 25 -30.94 -51.83 -8.73
C THR A 25 -29.62 -51.29 -9.26
N PRO A 26 -29.31 -51.43 -10.56
CA PRO A 26 -27.93 -51.42 -11.05
C PRO A 26 -27.36 -50.00 -11.20
N ALA A 27 -26.07 -49.94 -10.99
CA ALA A 27 -25.19 -48.79 -11.15
C ALA A 27 -25.32 -48.15 -12.54
N ALA A 28 -25.71 -46.89 -12.57
CA ALA A 28 -25.34 -46.01 -13.66
C ALA A 28 -23.99 -45.38 -13.28
N ASP A 29 -22.97 -45.74 -14.03
CA ASP A 29 -21.63 -45.20 -13.95
C ASP A 29 -21.67 -43.73 -14.40
N SER A 30 -21.77 -42.83 -13.44
CA SER A 30 -21.56 -41.41 -13.65
C SER A 30 -20.12 -41.11 -13.23
N THR A 31 -19.20 -41.30 -14.17
CA THR A 31 -17.87 -40.71 -14.08
C THR A 31 -18.00 -39.18 -14.11
N ALA A 32 -18.28 -38.61 -12.93
CA ALA A 32 -18.01 -37.19 -12.69
C ALA A 32 -16.49 -37.07 -12.61
N SER A 33 -15.88 -36.69 -13.74
CA SER A 33 -14.53 -36.11 -13.73
C SER A 33 -14.60 -34.85 -12.88
N SER A 34 -14.22 -34.99 -11.63
CA SER A 34 -13.81 -33.85 -10.83
C SER A 34 -12.51 -33.35 -11.45
N ASP A 35 -12.59 -32.38 -12.34
CA ASP A 35 -11.48 -31.51 -12.64
C ASP A 35 -11.12 -30.81 -11.32
N ASN A 36 -10.33 -31.51 -10.53
CA ASN A 36 -9.65 -30.91 -9.39
C ASN A 36 -8.52 -30.05 -10.00
N ALA A 37 -8.86 -28.82 -10.37
CA ALA A 37 -7.86 -27.81 -10.69
C ALA A 37 -6.99 -27.71 -9.43
N THR A 38 -5.88 -28.38 -9.43
CA THR A 38 -4.85 -28.25 -8.40
C THR A 38 -4.35 -26.83 -8.52
N VAL A 39 -4.80 -25.96 -7.63
CA VAL A 39 -4.18 -24.65 -7.45
C VAL A 39 -2.72 -24.95 -7.12
N PRO A 40 -1.74 -24.54 -7.94
CA PRO A 40 -0.35 -24.79 -7.63
C PRO A 40 -0.05 -24.22 -6.25
N SER A 41 0.50 -25.04 -5.36
CA SER A 41 1.01 -24.52 -4.10
C SER A 41 2.22 -23.66 -4.46
N ARG A 42 2.11 -22.35 -4.25
CA ARG A 42 3.24 -21.42 -4.44
C ARG A 42 4.31 -21.82 -3.43
N GLU A 43 5.50 -22.16 -3.91
CA GLU A 43 6.59 -22.69 -3.09
C GLU A 43 7.50 -21.59 -2.55
N VAL A 44 7.53 -20.42 -3.21
CA VAL A 44 8.40 -19.29 -2.86
C VAL A 44 7.54 -18.10 -2.47
N VAL A 45 7.76 -17.56 -1.27
CA VAL A 45 7.17 -16.28 -0.84
C VAL A 45 8.20 -15.19 -1.04
N LEU A 46 7.89 -14.19 -1.86
CA LEU A 46 8.71 -12.99 -2.07
C LEU A 46 8.13 -11.83 -1.25
N ASN A 47 8.85 -11.40 -0.22
CA ASN A 47 8.42 -10.31 0.64
C ASN A 47 8.92 -8.96 0.09
N VAL A 48 8.00 -8.12 -0.38
CA VAL A 48 8.28 -6.79 -0.93
C VAL A 48 7.77 -5.73 0.04
N TYR A 49 8.68 -4.98 0.63
CA TYR A 49 8.34 -3.83 1.49
C TYR A 49 8.38 -2.57 0.65
N ALA A 50 7.26 -1.88 0.52
CA ALA A 50 7.11 -0.75 -0.37
C ALA A 50 6.41 0.44 0.30
N ALA A 51 6.82 1.66 -0.07
CA ALA A 51 6.15 2.87 0.38
C ALA A 51 4.64 2.82 0.11
N ALA A 52 3.83 3.31 1.04
CA ALA A 52 2.37 3.26 0.97
C ALA A 52 1.78 3.85 -0.33
N SER A 53 2.43 4.86 -0.92
CA SER A 53 2.03 5.45 -2.20
C SER A 53 2.20 4.54 -3.42
N LEU A 54 2.83 3.37 -3.26
CA LEU A 54 3.04 2.37 -4.33
C LEU A 54 1.98 1.25 -4.30
N THR A 55 1.04 1.29 -3.36
CA THR A 55 0.10 0.19 -3.12
C THR A 55 -0.59 -0.26 -4.41
N GLU A 56 -1.33 0.61 -5.05
CA GLU A 56 -2.16 0.28 -6.21
C GLU A 56 -1.30 -0.21 -7.39
N THR A 57 -0.20 0.48 -7.69
CA THR A 57 0.68 0.13 -8.81
C THR A 57 1.39 -1.20 -8.59
N PHE A 58 1.85 -1.48 -7.36
CA PHE A 58 2.55 -2.73 -7.07
C PHE A 58 1.60 -3.93 -6.98
N GLU A 59 0.36 -3.74 -6.49
CA GLU A 59 -0.68 -4.78 -6.54
C GLU A 59 -1.09 -5.12 -7.99
N GLU A 60 -1.08 -4.14 -8.91
CA GLU A 60 -1.32 -4.40 -10.32
C GLU A 60 -0.17 -5.17 -10.96
N LEU A 61 1.09 -4.80 -10.68
CA LEU A 61 2.28 -5.53 -11.15
C LEU A 61 2.39 -6.95 -10.58
N GLU A 62 1.85 -7.21 -9.37
CA GLU A 62 1.81 -8.54 -8.78
C GLU A 62 1.16 -9.55 -9.73
N SER A 63 0.03 -9.20 -10.32
CA SER A 63 -0.71 -10.08 -11.23
C SER A 63 0.15 -10.51 -12.43
N SER A 64 0.90 -9.58 -13.02
CA SER A 64 1.82 -9.87 -14.14
C SER A 64 3.00 -10.73 -13.70
N PHE A 65 3.56 -10.41 -12.51
CA PHE A 65 4.69 -11.17 -11.96
C PHE A 65 4.34 -12.62 -11.66
N GLU A 66 3.22 -12.84 -10.98
CA GLU A 66 2.77 -14.18 -10.60
C GLU A 66 2.29 -15.01 -11.79
N ALA A 67 1.78 -14.36 -12.85
CA ALA A 67 1.50 -15.04 -14.11
C ALA A 67 2.78 -15.52 -14.81
N ALA A 68 3.88 -14.76 -14.70
CA ALA A 68 5.18 -15.12 -15.25
C ALA A 68 5.93 -16.15 -14.38
N TYR A 69 5.71 -16.12 -13.07
CA TYR A 69 6.34 -17.00 -12.06
C TYR A 69 5.29 -17.66 -11.15
N PRO A 70 4.55 -18.69 -11.63
CA PRO A 70 3.41 -19.27 -10.92
C PRO A 70 3.75 -19.95 -9.59
N ASP A 71 5.01 -20.23 -9.35
CA ASP A 71 5.57 -20.80 -8.12
C ASP A 71 5.86 -19.74 -7.04
N VAL A 72 5.71 -18.45 -7.37
CA VAL A 72 5.97 -17.34 -6.45
C VAL A 72 4.66 -16.74 -5.93
N ASP A 73 4.64 -16.45 -4.63
CA ASP A 73 3.62 -15.68 -3.92
C ASP A 73 4.26 -14.35 -3.48
N VAL A 74 3.89 -13.25 -4.10
CA VAL A 74 4.40 -11.92 -3.71
C VAL A 74 3.59 -11.43 -2.52
N ARG A 75 4.28 -11.02 -1.46
CA ARG A 75 3.64 -10.46 -0.27
C ARG A 75 4.15 -9.08 0.01
N PHE A 76 3.22 -8.15 0.05
CA PHE A 76 3.54 -6.77 0.34
C PHE A 76 3.40 -6.41 1.82
N ASN A 77 4.24 -5.47 2.22
CA ASN A 77 4.02 -4.65 3.40
C ASN A 77 4.09 -3.19 2.94
N PHE A 78 2.93 -2.54 2.85
CA PHE A 78 2.83 -1.13 2.50
C PHE A 78 2.74 -0.28 3.76
N ALA A 79 3.68 0.63 3.94
CA ALA A 79 3.74 1.54 5.09
C ALA A 79 4.52 2.81 4.77
N GLY A 80 4.63 3.72 5.73
CA GLY A 80 5.58 4.81 5.65
C GLY A 80 7.01 4.26 5.51
N SER A 81 7.79 4.81 4.58
CA SER A 81 9.14 4.27 4.29
C SER A 81 10.04 4.23 5.52
N GLN A 82 9.88 5.16 6.48
CA GLN A 82 10.63 5.19 7.74
C GLN A 82 10.33 3.96 8.62
N ASP A 83 9.08 3.48 8.61
CA ASP A 83 8.66 2.30 9.37
C ASP A 83 9.18 1.02 8.72
N LEU A 84 9.16 0.95 7.37
CA LEU A 84 9.71 -0.18 6.62
C LEU A 84 11.19 -0.38 6.90
N VAL A 85 11.98 0.71 6.89
CA VAL A 85 13.42 0.67 7.22
C VAL A 85 13.63 0.30 8.68
N THR A 86 12.77 0.75 9.59
CA THR A 86 12.84 0.37 11.01
C THR A 86 12.57 -1.13 11.19
N GLN A 87 11.51 -1.66 10.57
CA GLN A 87 11.17 -3.09 10.60
C GLN A 87 12.29 -3.96 10.00
N LEU A 88 12.90 -3.51 8.88
CA LEU A 88 14.06 -4.17 8.31
C LEU A 88 15.23 -4.19 9.31
N GLY A 89 15.48 -3.07 10.01
CA GLY A 89 16.50 -2.97 11.05
C GLY A 89 16.23 -3.87 12.27
N GLU A 90 14.98 -4.18 12.54
CA GLU A 90 14.53 -5.08 13.61
C GLU A 90 14.57 -6.56 13.18
N GLY A 91 14.95 -6.85 11.92
CA GLY A 91 15.15 -8.21 11.41
C GLY A 91 13.91 -8.80 10.74
N ALA A 92 13.00 -7.98 10.20
CA ALA A 92 11.91 -8.47 9.37
C ALA A 92 12.46 -9.24 8.15
N ASP A 93 11.75 -10.31 7.75
CA ASP A 93 12.06 -11.08 6.53
C ASP A 93 11.60 -10.30 5.30
N VAL A 94 12.53 -9.61 4.66
CA VAL A 94 12.30 -8.74 3.50
C VAL A 94 13.25 -9.13 2.38
N ASP A 95 12.74 -9.17 1.15
CA ASP A 95 13.53 -9.51 -0.03
C ASP A 95 13.83 -8.28 -0.89
N VAL A 96 12.84 -7.39 -1.03
CA VAL A 96 12.95 -6.14 -1.78
C VAL A 96 12.42 -4.97 -0.94
N LEU A 97 13.14 -3.86 -0.96
CA LEU A 97 12.73 -2.60 -0.33
C LEU A 97 12.57 -1.49 -1.39
N ALA A 98 11.41 -0.84 -1.43
CA ALA A 98 11.14 0.35 -2.24
C ALA A 98 10.68 1.50 -1.35
N THR A 99 11.37 2.64 -1.40
CA THR A 99 11.08 3.80 -0.55
C THR A 99 10.65 5.02 -1.35
N ALA A 100 9.86 5.89 -0.74
CA ALA A 100 9.35 7.12 -1.36
C ALA A 100 10.35 8.29 -1.30
N ASN A 101 11.57 8.08 -0.86
CA ASN A 101 12.68 9.02 -1.05
C ASN A 101 14.05 8.37 -0.81
N GLU A 102 15.09 8.96 -1.41
CA GLU A 102 16.47 8.50 -1.27
C GLU A 102 16.99 8.59 0.16
N SER A 103 16.61 9.64 0.92
CA SER A 103 17.13 9.84 2.28
C SER A 103 16.71 8.72 3.25
N THR A 104 15.60 8.05 2.99
CA THR A 104 15.15 6.90 3.77
C THR A 104 15.86 5.62 3.32
N MET A 105 15.98 5.39 2.01
CA MET A 105 16.77 4.28 1.48
C MET A 105 18.24 4.34 1.93
N LYS A 106 18.80 5.55 1.94
CA LYS A 106 20.17 5.77 2.42
C LYS A 106 20.39 5.27 3.85
N LYS A 107 19.39 5.33 4.74
CA LYS A 107 19.53 4.79 6.11
C LYS A 107 19.72 3.26 6.08
N ALA A 108 18.97 2.55 5.23
CA ALA A 108 19.13 1.12 5.06
C ALA A 108 20.49 0.77 4.40
N ALA A 109 20.92 1.57 3.42
CA ALA A 109 22.22 1.41 2.76
C ALA A 109 23.39 1.67 3.72
N ASP A 110 23.34 2.75 4.52
CA ASP A 110 24.36 3.07 5.52
C ASP A 110 24.48 1.96 6.60
N ALA A 111 23.38 1.25 6.87
CA ALA A 111 23.35 0.09 7.74
C ALA A 111 23.73 -1.23 7.02
N SER A 112 24.10 -1.18 5.74
CA SER A 112 24.43 -2.34 4.89
C SER A 112 23.31 -3.38 4.81
N GLN A 113 22.05 -2.93 4.86
CA GLN A 113 20.87 -3.78 4.83
C GLN A 113 20.35 -4.02 3.41
N VAL A 114 20.73 -3.17 2.46
CA VAL A 114 20.34 -3.27 1.05
C VAL A 114 21.58 -3.26 0.15
N ASP A 115 21.44 -3.88 -1.01
CA ASP A 115 22.42 -3.83 -2.09
C ASP A 115 22.29 -2.48 -2.83
N ASP A 116 22.96 -2.34 -4.00
CA ASP A 116 22.89 -1.13 -4.80
C ASP A 116 21.44 -0.79 -5.17
N GLN A 117 21.05 0.45 -4.91
CA GLN A 117 19.72 0.95 -5.21
C GLN A 117 19.60 1.46 -6.65
N THR A 118 18.41 1.35 -7.22
CA THR A 118 18.05 1.93 -8.53
C THR A 118 16.87 2.86 -8.38
N LEU A 119 16.94 4.05 -8.96
CA LEU A 119 15.79 4.96 -9.05
C LEU A 119 14.83 4.45 -10.13
N PHE A 120 13.54 4.36 -9.80
CA PHE A 120 12.54 3.84 -10.74
C PHE A 120 11.38 4.81 -11.02
N ALA A 121 11.16 5.80 -10.17
CA ALA A 121 10.13 6.83 -10.35
C ALA A 121 10.46 8.08 -9.54
N SER A 122 9.73 9.16 -9.80
CA SER A 122 9.61 10.32 -8.92
C SER A 122 8.14 10.72 -8.74
N ASN A 123 7.86 11.50 -7.68
CA ASN A 123 6.51 11.98 -7.41
C ASN A 123 6.55 13.38 -6.78
N SER A 124 5.53 14.18 -7.08
CA SER A 124 5.34 15.53 -6.54
C SER A 124 4.07 15.59 -5.68
N LEU A 125 3.97 16.63 -4.83
CA LEU A 125 2.83 16.83 -3.96
C LEU A 125 1.69 17.57 -4.66
N THR A 126 0.47 17.29 -4.19
CA THR A 126 -0.76 18.02 -4.49
C THR A 126 -1.58 18.16 -3.21
N LEU A 127 -2.53 19.12 -3.19
CA LEU A 127 -3.58 19.16 -2.19
C LEU A 127 -4.77 18.33 -2.67
N ILE A 128 -5.38 17.61 -1.75
CA ILE A 128 -6.70 17.00 -1.94
C ILE A 128 -7.70 17.61 -0.98
N THR A 129 -8.95 17.70 -1.41
CA THR A 129 -10.07 18.19 -0.62
C THR A 129 -11.24 17.21 -0.72
N THR A 130 -12.21 17.33 0.19
CA THR A 130 -13.49 16.65 -0.02
C THR A 130 -14.16 17.13 -1.31
N PRO A 131 -15.00 16.28 -1.97
CA PRO A 131 -15.62 16.62 -3.25
C PRO A 131 -16.37 17.95 -3.24
N GLY A 132 -16.19 18.74 -4.29
CA GLY A 132 -16.75 20.08 -4.43
C GLY A 132 -15.96 21.16 -3.71
N ASN A 133 -14.86 20.83 -3.03
CA ASN A 133 -13.98 21.77 -2.32
C ASN A 133 -14.80 22.80 -1.48
N PRO A 134 -15.63 22.35 -0.54
CA PRO A 134 -16.55 23.23 0.19
C PRO A 134 -15.83 24.26 1.08
N ALA A 135 -14.56 24.01 1.43
CA ALA A 135 -13.73 24.95 2.18
C ALA A 135 -13.12 26.06 1.30
N GLY A 136 -13.24 25.97 -0.05
CA GLY A 136 -12.75 26.95 -0.99
C GLY A 136 -11.22 27.08 -1.01
N ILE A 137 -10.52 25.96 -0.85
CA ILE A 137 -9.05 25.90 -0.81
C ILE A 137 -8.49 26.17 -2.20
N THR A 138 -7.48 27.04 -2.28
CA THR A 138 -6.89 27.50 -3.55
C THR A 138 -5.39 27.15 -3.69
N GLY A 139 -4.75 26.68 -2.63
CA GLY A 139 -3.33 26.35 -2.63
C GLY A 139 -2.74 26.25 -1.23
N LEU A 140 -1.43 26.26 -1.12
CA LEU A 140 -0.71 26.41 0.16
C LEU A 140 -0.67 27.89 0.55
N ASP A 141 -1.80 28.43 0.94
CA ASP A 141 -1.99 29.84 1.27
C ASP A 141 -2.99 30.03 2.42
N SER A 142 -3.45 31.26 2.66
CA SER A 142 -4.41 31.56 3.72
C SER A 142 -5.79 30.91 3.55
N SER A 143 -6.09 30.28 2.42
CA SER A 143 -7.32 29.49 2.26
C SER A 143 -7.35 28.25 3.15
N LEU A 144 -6.19 27.85 3.70
CA LEU A 144 -6.07 26.78 4.68
C LEU A 144 -6.32 27.22 6.14
N ASP A 145 -6.53 28.51 6.39
CA ASP A 145 -6.77 29.02 7.75
C ASP A 145 -8.11 28.51 8.30
N GLY A 146 -8.05 27.80 9.42
CA GLY A 146 -9.23 27.23 10.08
C GLY A 146 -9.77 25.94 9.44
N VAL A 147 -9.11 25.42 8.40
CA VAL A 147 -9.42 24.16 7.74
C VAL A 147 -8.86 23.01 8.57
N LYS A 148 -9.55 21.87 8.60
CA LYS A 148 -9.00 20.62 9.14
C LYS A 148 -8.01 20.03 8.13
N LEU A 149 -6.80 20.57 8.13
CA LEU A 149 -5.72 20.13 7.28
C LEU A 149 -5.00 18.93 7.93
N VAL A 150 -4.70 17.91 7.13
CA VAL A 150 -3.87 16.76 7.52
C VAL A 150 -2.74 16.57 6.51
N PHE A 151 -1.58 16.13 6.97
CA PHE A 151 -0.45 15.74 6.12
C PHE A 151 0.48 14.79 6.86
N CYS A 152 1.50 14.28 6.17
CA CYS A 152 2.44 13.33 6.76
C CYS A 152 3.34 13.98 7.83
N ALA A 153 3.66 13.21 8.87
CA ALA A 153 4.64 13.60 9.88
C ALA A 153 6.03 13.90 9.28
N PRO A 154 6.85 14.74 9.92
CA PRO A 154 8.12 15.22 9.36
C PRO A 154 9.16 14.12 9.05
N GLU A 155 9.09 12.98 9.70
CA GLU A 155 9.95 11.81 9.45
C GLU A 155 9.55 11.00 8.23
N VAL A 156 8.30 11.12 7.79
CA VAL A 156 7.75 10.43 6.61
C VAL A 156 8.22 11.12 5.32
N PRO A 157 8.48 10.40 4.21
CA PRO A 157 8.92 11.02 2.95
C PRO A 157 8.04 12.17 2.46
N CYS A 158 6.70 11.99 2.45
CA CYS A 158 5.74 13.05 2.09
C CYS A 158 5.81 14.26 3.03
N GLY A 159 5.98 14.05 4.33
CA GLY A 159 6.12 15.13 5.32
C GLY A 159 7.41 15.92 5.15
N LYS A 160 8.53 15.24 4.85
CA LYS A 160 9.81 15.92 4.52
C LYS A 160 9.67 16.80 3.28
N LEU A 161 9.00 16.28 2.23
CA LEU A 161 8.78 17.03 1.00
C LEU A 161 7.83 18.21 1.25
N THR A 162 6.76 18.02 2.04
CA THR A 162 5.86 19.10 2.49
C THR A 162 6.64 20.20 3.19
N LYS A 163 7.52 19.84 4.12
CA LYS A 163 8.37 20.82 4.82
C LYS A 163 9.27 21.58 3.85
N THR A 164 9.96 20.87 2.94
CA THR A 164 10.83 21.51 1.93
C THR A 164 10.04 22.51 1.08
N LEU A 165 8.84 22.12 0.64
CA LEU A 165 7.99 22.97 -0.21
C LEU A 165 7.47 24.18 0.56
N THR A 166 7.00 24.01 1.78
CA THR A 166 6.49 25.13 2.62
C THR A 166 7.59 26.12 3.01
N GLU A 167 8.81 25.62 3.31
CA GLU A 167 9.97 26.49 3.54
C GLU A 167 10.32 27.32 2.29
N LYS A 168 10.29 26.69 1.09
CA LYS A 168 10.54 27.37 -0.19
C LYS A 168 9.49 28.45 -0.49
N LEU A 169 8.22 28.18 -0.17
CA LEU A 169 7.11 29.10 -0.39
C LEU A 169 6.95 30.14 0.74
N GLY A 170 7.65 30.00 1.85
CA GLY A 170 7.51 30.86 3.02
C GLY A 170 6.15 30.72 3.74
N VAL A 171 5.51 29.53 3.62
CA VAL A 171 4.20 29.22 4.20
C VAL A 171 4.37 28.44 5.50
N THR A 172 3.56 28.75 6.50
CA THR A 172 3.45 27.95 7.74
C THR A 172 2.10 27.25 7.77
N LEU A 173 2.11 25.93 7.93
CA LEU A 173 0.90 25.13 7.99
C LEU A 173 0.60 24.70 9.44
N HIS A 174 -0.68 24.56 9.75
CA HIS A 174 -1.18 24.16 11.06
C HIS A 174 -2.09 22.93 10.92
N PRO A 175 -1.53 21.70 10.82
CA PRO A 175 -2.33 20.50 10.67
C PRO A 175 -3.10 20.19 11.97
N VAL A 176 -4.28 19.58 11.83
CA VAL A 176 -5.02 19.01 12.96
C VAL A 176 -4.46 17.64 13.36
N SER A 177 -3.80 16.96 12.42
CA SER A 177 -3.00 15.75 12.71
C SER A 177 -1.93 15.51 11.64
N GLU A 178 -0.88 14.79 12.04
CA GLU A 178 0.24 14.36 11.21
C GLU A 178 0.27 12.84 11.14
N GLU A 179 0.35 12.27 9.92
CA GLU A 179 0.15 10.86 9.67
C GLU A 179 1.46 10.11 9.37
N GLN A 180 1.52 8.83 9.75
CA GLN A 180 2.71 8.01 9.55
C GLN A 180 2.79 7.39 8.14
N ALA A 181 1.68 7.41 7.37
CA ALA A 181 1.63 7.01 5.97
C ALA A 181 0.75 7.97 5.16
N VAL A 182 1.05 8.16 3.88
CA VAL A 182 0.26 9.04 3.01
C VAL A 182 -1.14 8.49 2.76
N THR A 183 -1.32 7.19 2.79
CA THR A 183 -2.63 6.52 2.70
C THR A 183 -3.56 6.92 3.84
N ASP A 184 -3.04 7.19 5.04
CA ASP A 184 -3.84 7.69 6.17
C ASP A 184 -4.31 9.13 5.91
N VAL A 185 -3.47 9.96 5.29
CA VAL A 185 -3.83 11.33 4.89
C VAL A 185 -4.99 11.30 3.90
N ARG A 186 -4.85 10.55 2.77
CA ARG A 186 -5.89 10.47 1.75
C ARG A 186 -7.19 9.87 2.30
N GLY A 187 -7.10 8.81 3.11
CA GLY A 187 -8.26 8.17 3.72
C GLY A 187 -9.03 9.07 4.69
N LYS A 188 -8.36 9.98 5.42
CA LYS A 188 -9.04 10.98 6.26
C LYS A 188 -9.80 12.02 5.45
N VAL A 189 -9.29 12.43 4.29
CA VAL A 189 -9.97 13.38 3.42
C VAL A 189 -11.12 12.71 2.69
N SER A 190 -10.90 11.57 2.04
CA SER A 190 -11.96 10.85 1.28
C SER A 190 -13.12 10.41 2.17
N SER A 191 -12.86 10.08 3.46
CA SER A 191 -13.92 9.78 4.44
C SER A 191 -14.57 11.00 5.09
N GLY A 192 -14.14 12.23 4.78
CA GLY A 192 -14.67 13.48 5.36
C GLY A 192 -14.25 13.74 6.81
N GLN A 193 -13.23 13.05 7.32
CA GLN A 193 -12.66 13.31 8.65
C GLN A 193 -11.78 14.56 8.64
N ALA A 194 -11.18 14.88 7.50
CA ALA A 194 -10.43 16.12 7.24
C ALA A 194 -11.04 16.86 6.04
N ASP A 195 -10.85 18.16 6.00
CA ASP A 195 -11.33 19.01 4.91
C ASP A 195 -10.34 19.01 3.74
N ALA A 196 -9.03 18.89 4.06
CA ALA A 196 -7.94 18.88 3.09
C ALA A 196 -6.77 18.03 3.58
N GLY A 197 -5.97 17.57 2.61
CA GLY A 197 -4.72 16.83 2.85
C GLY A 197 -3.64 17.17 1.82
N ILE A 198 -2.38 17.02 2.22
CA ILE A 198 -1.23 17.08 1.31
C ILE A 198 -0.77 15.65 1.07
N VAL A 199 -0.84 15.23 -0.19
CA VAL A 199 -0.52 13.87 -0.65
C VAL A 199 0.33 13.93 -1.92
N TYR A 200 0.78 12.80 -2.43
CA TYR A 200 1.37 12.75 -3.77
C TYR A 200 0.30 12.79 -4.86
N LYS A 201 0.68 13.16 -6.08
CA LYS A 201 -0.22 13.11 -7.25
C LYS A 201 -0.78 11.72 -7.48
N SER A 202 0.02 10.68 -7.28
CA SER A 202 -0.44 9.29 -7.39
C SER A 202 -1.54 8.93 -6.39
N ASP A 203 -1.42 9.40 -5.14
CA ASP A 203 -2.45 9.16 -4.11
C ASP A 203 -3.78 9.84 -4.46
N ALA A 204 -3.70 11.05 -5.03
CA ALA A 204 -4.90 11.78 -5.48
C ALA A 204 -5.60 11.06 -6.64
N LEU A 205 -4.82 10.52 -7.60
CA LEU A 205 -5.36 9.72 -8.70
C LEU A 205 -6.00 8.42 -8.22
N ALA A 206 -5.37 7.74 -7.25
CA ALA A 206 -5.90 6.50 -6.68
C ALA A 206 -7.24 6.69 -5.96
N GLU A 207 -7.50 7.86 -5.36
CA GLU A 207 -8.80 8.19 -4.74
C GLU A 207 -9.90 8.54 -5.77
N GLY A 208 -9.52 8.92 -6.99
CA GLY A 208 -10.47 9.25 -8.06
C GLY A 208 -11.50 10.31 -7.63
N ASP A 209 -12.79 10.04 -7.86
CA ASP A 209 -13.90 10.96 -7.57
C ASP A 209 -14.20 11.15 -6.07
N ALA A 210 -13.47 10.44 -5.19
CA ALA A 210 -13.64 10.58 -3.73
C ALA A 210 -12.99 11.85 -3.18
N VAL A 211 -12.15 12.52 -3.97
CA VAL A 211 -11.48 13.77 -3.61
C VAL A 211 -11.40 14.70 -4.83
N ASP A 212 -11.32 16.01 -4.58
CA ASP A 212 -10.90 16.98 -5.59
C ASP A 212 -9.44 17.37 -5.36
N THR A 213 -8.73 17.72 -6.42
CA THR A 213 -7.33 18.14 -6.38
C THR A 213 -7.21 19.66 -6.49
N VAL A 214 -6.23 20.21 -5.78
CA VAL A 214 -5.81 21.61 -5.90
C VAL A 214 -4.30 21.66 -6.09
N ASP A 215 -3.86 22.30 -7.16
CA ASP A 215 -2.44 22.39 -7.49
C ASP A 215 -1.67 23.18 -6.44
N ILE A 216 -0.46 22.71 -6.13
CA ILE A 216 0.48 23.43 -5.28
C ILE A 216 1.52 24.11 -6.17
N GLN A 217 1.60 25.44 -6.10
CA GLN A 217 2.57 26.21 -6.87
C GLN A 217 4.00 25.74 -6.56
N GLY A 218 4.76 25.38 -7.58
CA GLY A 218 6.16 24.95 -7.45
C GLY A 218 6.35 23.53 -6.92
N ALA A 219 5.30 22.71 -6.82
CA ALA A 219 5.40 21.32 -6.42
C ALA A 219 6.27 20.49 -7.38
N ASP A 220 6.22 20.79 -8.68
CA ASP A 220 7.01 20.08 -9.70
C ASP A 220 8.52 20.39 -9.62
N GLU A 221 8.91 21.41 -8.88
CA GLU A 221 10.31 21.74 -8.61
C GLU A 221 10.84 21.08 -7.32
N ALA A 222 9.98 20.36 -6.59
CA ALA A 222 10.30 19.65 -5.37
C ALA A 222 9.65 18.26 -5.44
N VAL A 223 10.45 17.27 -5.84
CA VAL A 223 10.02 15.89 -6.02
C VAL A 223 10.71 14.96 -5.06
N ASN A 224 10.09 13.85 -4.76
CA ASN A 224 10.75 12.70 -4.14
C ASN A 224 11.13 11.70 -5.23
N GLU A 225 12.39 11.29 -5.20
CA GLU A 225 12.92 10.20 -6.03
C GLU A 225 12.72 8.88 -5.31
N TYR A 226 12.16 7.89 -6.00
CA TYR A 226 11.80 6.58 -5.48
C TYR A 226 12.87 5.55 -5.84
N PRO A 227 13.71 5.14 -4.88
CA PRO A 227 14.65 4.04 -5.06
C PRO A 227 14.04 2.69 -4.68
N ILE A 228 14.51 1.64 -5.38
CA ILE A 228 14.25 0.24 -5.08
C ILE A 228 15.58 -0.50 -4.97
N ALA A 229 15.67 -1.49 -4.07
CA ALA A 229 16.86 -2.28 -3.85
C ALA A 229 16.54 -3.69 -3.36
N LEU A 230 17.45 -4.64 -3.63
CA LEU A 230 17.46 -5.94 -2.97
C LEU A 230 17.91 -5.79 -1.51
N VAL A 231 17.29 -6.54 -0.62
CA VAL A 231 17.76 -6.66 0.76
C VAL A 231 18.97 -7.60 0.78
N SER A 232 20.07 -7.14 1.39
CA SER A 232 21.35 -7.86 1.36
C SER A 232 21.27 -9.26 1.97
N ALA A 233 20.44 -9.45 2.99
CA ALA A 233 20.23 -10.72 3.67
C ALA A 233 19.24 -11.67 2.95
N SER A 234 18.56 -11.21 1.89
CA SER A 234 17.61 -12.05 1.16
C SER A 234 18.28 -13.29 0.56
N THR A 235 17.62 -14.43 0.72
CA THR A 235 17.98 -15.69 0.06
C THR A 235 17.26 -15.91 -1.27
N LYS A 236 16.35 -14.97 -1.65
CA LYS A 236 15.51 -15.04 -2.86
C LYS A 236 15.90 -13.96 -3.87
N LYS A 237 17.19 -13.60 -3.91
CA LYS A 237 17.71 -12.50 -4.73
C LYS A 237 17.36 -12.62 -6.21
N ASP A 238 17.30 -13.84 -6.75
CA ASP A 238 16.94 -14.07 -8.16
C ASP A 238 15.49 -13.61 -8.46
N TYR A 239 14.54 -13.89 -7.57
CA TYR A 239 13.15 -13.42 -7.71
C TYR A 239 13.02 -11.95 -7.37
N GLY A 240 13.73 -11.47 -6.35
CA GLY A 240 13.77 -10.05 -6.05
C GLY A 240 14.30 -9.20 -7.20
N GLN A 241 15.35 -9.68 -7.91
CA GLN A 241 15.86 -9.01 -9.10
C GLN A 241 14.83 -9.00 -10.25
N LYS A 242 14.15 -10.12 -10.49
CA LYS A 242 13.08 -10.19 -11.49
C LYS A 242 11.93 -9.23 -11.17
N TRP A 243 11.59 -9.04 -9.89
CA TRP A 243 10.62 -8.04 -9.47
C TRP A 243 11.10 -6.62 -9.80
N ILE A 244 12.36 -6.29 -9.46
CA ILE A 244 12.97 -5.00 -9.80
C ILE A 244 12.99 -4.79 -11.31
N ASP A 245 13.35 -5.83 -12.08
CA ASP A 245 13.38 -5.78 -13.55
C ASP A 245 11.98 -5.52 -14.13
N LEU A 246 10.91 -6.11 -13.54
CA LEU A 246 9.53 -5.82 -13.93
C LEU A 246 9.14 -4.37 -13.63
N VAL A 247 9.45 -3.85 -12.45
CA VAL A 247 9.20 -2.43 -12.09
C VAL A 247 9.90 -1.47 -13.07
N LEU A 248 11.10 -1.84 -13.53
CA LEU A 248 11.89 -1.04 -14.48
C LEU A 248 11.55 -1.31 -15.94
N SER A 249 10.73 -2.31 -16.25
CA SER A 249 10.33 -2.66 -17.60
C SER A 249 9.43 -1.58 -18.24
N GLU A 250 9.20 -1.67 -19.55
CA GLU A 250 8.25 -0.81 -20.26
C GLU A 250 6.85 -0.92 -19.65
N GLU A 251 6.41 -2.12 -19.28
CA GLU A 251 5.13 -2.38 -18.59
C GLU A 251 5.07 -1.68 -17.22
N GLY A 252 6.08 -1.89 -16.36
CA GLY A 252 6.11 -1.28 -15.03
C GLY A 252 6.17 0.24 -15.08
N GLN A 253 6.94 0.80 -16.02
CA GLN A 253 7.06 2.24 -16.19
C GLN A 253 5.78 2.87 -16.76
N ALA A 254 5.05 2.16 -17.63
CA ALA A 254 3.75 2.60 -18.14
C ALA A 254 2.70 2.64 -17.02
N LEU A 255 2.62 1.61 -16.17
CA LEU A 255 1.72 1.59 -15.01
C LEU A 255 2.05 2.70 -13.99
N LEU A 256 3.33 2.99 -13.77
CA LEU A 256 3.75 4.12 -12.92
C LEU A 256 3.30 5.46 -13.50
N ASP A 257 3.44 5.67 -14.82
CA ASP A 257 2.99 6.90 -15.49
C ASP A 257 1.47 7.06 -15.40
N GLU A 258 0.71 5.99 -15.67
CA GLU A 258 -0.75 5.97 -15.53
C GLU A 258 -1.22 6.25 -14.11
N ALA A 259 -0.47 5.79 -13.11
CA ALA A 259 -0.71 6.05 -11.70
C ALA A 259 -0.28 7.46 -11.24
N GLY A 260 0.29 8.30 -12.13
CA GLY A 260 0.66 9.70 -11.82
C GLY A 260 2.05 9.89 -11.25
N PHE A 261 2.88 8.85 -11.28
CA PHE A 261 4.32 9.01 -11.06
C PHE A 261 4.99 9.58 -12.30
N THR A 262 6.18 10.13 -12.15
CA THR A 262 7.08 10.41 -13.28
C THR A 262 8.05 9.24 -13.39
N PRO A 263 8.00 8.44 -14.48
CA PRO A 263 8.90 7.32 -14.69
C PRO A 263 10.38 7.74 -14.73
N ALA A 264 11.27 6.93 -14.20
CA ALA A 264 12.72 7.17 -14.26
C ALA A 264 13.32 6.78 -15.63
N VAL A 265 12.70 5.81 -16.31
CA VAL A 265 13.11 5.32 -17.63
C VAL A 265 12.10 5.79 -18.68
N LYS A 266 12.59 6.44 -19.74
CA LYS A 266 11.78 6.86 -20.89
C LYS A 266 12.22 6.10 -22.14
#